data_5309aacd67f3489bf36a4f7257b961e7
#
_entry.id   5309aacd67f3489bf36a4f7257b961e7
#
_cell.length_a   1.000
_cell.length_b   1.000
_cell.length_c   1.000
_cell.angle_alpha   90.00
_cell.angle_beta   90.00
_cell.angle_gamma   90.00
#
_symmetry.space_group_name_H-M   'P 1'
#
loop_
_entity.id
_entity.type
_entity.pdbx_description
1 polymer ?
#
loop_
_entity_poly.entity_id
_entity_poly.type
_entity_poly.pdbx_seq_one_letter_code
_entity_poly.pdbx_strand_id
1 'polypeptide(L)'
;MYPWNDSRNYSTKKLDSIRKINTHFIVGVIGKMCLFEVPITILCLLISVYYGESALPFGVGTLAFLTIGVICQLLGKNRTDIRIGRREGMLSVTITWLVLSLLGAIPFLLKTGIAGNFFSALFETISGYTTTGATAYADIESLGKGLMLWRALLQWQGGIGIVVFTVALIPIFSGGASHIFNAETTGITHDRFLPKISDVAKRLTQVYILETALFALLLWLGPMGLFDSICHACTSISTGGYSNYTSGVSYFNSPYTEYVLTIAMYTGSLNMTLIYFAILGKPLKLIMDEEFRWFTGFIVLTTLVTAIWLWHIGAYSTIEETFRKSVFQCVSLGSSTGLLTADITAWQPFFWFIALLLMFINGCTGSTAGGLKMARFIVLVKNLANEFKKQIRPHMLTPVLINGKQLSISIVHQILAFCVLYVFLIISGAILITLDGNNFDSSVSIAVSCVSNSGPGIGKYVSNVAEAGDFTKAVLSFLMLAGRLEVFTVISILTPYFWRR
;
A
#
# COMPACT_ATOMS: atom_id res chain seq x y z
N MET A 1 2.35 45.48 46.45
CA MET A 1 1.05 45.67 45.76
C MET A 1 1.28 45.34 44.29
N TYR A 2 0.96 44.12 43.85
CA TYR A 2 0.93 43.74 42.45
C TYR A 2 -0.54 43.65 42.04
N PRO A 3 -0.99 44.26 40.90
CA PRO A 3 -2.39 44.16 40.48
C PRO A 3 -2.60 42.85 39.71
N TRP A 4 -3.31 41.92 40.30
CA TRP A 4 -3.94 40.80 39.65
C TRP A 4 -5.24 41.30 39.01
N ASN A 5 -5.26 41.62 37.76
CA ASN A 5 -6.48 41.68 36.97
C ASN A 5 -6.19 41.66 35.48
N ASP A 6 -6.13 40.45 34.89
CA ASP A 6 -6.48 40.25 33.47
C ASP A 6 -6.67 38.76 33.13
N SER A 7 -7.37 38.03 33.99
CA SER A 7 -7.69 36.60 33.72
C SER A 7 -9.06 36.39 33.02
N ARG A 8 -9.72 37.44 32.54
CA ARG A 8 -11.08 37.32 31.97
C ARG A 8 -11.16 37.33 30.43
N ASN A 9 -10.09 37.55 29.72
CA ASN A 9 -10.13 37.56 28.23
C ASN A 9 -9.56 36.34 27.54
N TYR A 10 -9.12 35.32 28.30
CA TYR A 10 -8.64 34.06 27.73
C TYR A 10 -9.68 32.95 27.61
N SER A 11 -10.88 33.11 28.18
CA SER A 11 -11.86 32.01 28.28
C SER A 11 -12.91 31.95 27.18
N THR A 12 -13.07 32.98 26.35
CA THR A 12 -14.20 33.04 25.40
C THR A 12 -13.83 32.73 23.94
N LYS A 13 -12.56 32.57 23.61
CA LYS A 13 -12.12 32.12 22.25
C LYS A 13 -11.86 30.62 22.12
N LYS A 14 -12.09 29.82 23.16
CA LYS A 14 -11.75 28.39 23.18
C LYS A 14 -12.97 27.46 23.25
N LEU A 15 -14.13 27.97 23.08
CA LEU A 15 -15.30 27.19 22.70
C LEU A 15 -15.47 27.29 21.16
N ASP A 16 -14.44 26.88 20.42
CA ASP A 16 -14.66 26.47 19.06
C ASP A 16 -15.72 25.38 19.11
N SER A 17 -16.91 25.80 18.74
CA SER A 17 -18.10 25.00 18.58
C SER A 17 -17.70 23.62 18.08
N ILE A 18 -18.05 22.61 18.85
CA ILE A 18 -17.97 21.19 18.52
C ILE A 18 -18.60 21.02 17.14
N ARG A 19 -17.76 20.94 16.14
CA ARG A 19 -18.16 21.07 14.74
C ARG A 19 -18.77 19.75 14.30
N LYS A 20 -20.02 19.77 13.85
CA LYS A 20 -20.66 18.61 13.22
C LYS A 20 -19.84 18.18 12.03
N ILE A 21 -19.62 16.87 11.87
CA ILE A 21 -18.94 16.29 10.71
C ILE A 21 -19.67 16.74 9.44
N ASN A 22 -18.90 17.23 8.47
CA ASN A 22 -19.47 17.67 7.19
C ASN A 22 -19.72 16.46 6.27
N THR A 23 -20.90 15.86 6.40
CA THR A 23 -21.32 14.71 5.60
C THR A 23 -21.43 15.03 4.10
N HIS A 24 -21.82 16.27 3.75
CA HIS A 24 -21.91 16.68 2.33
C HIS A 24 -20.55 16.67 1.64
N PHE A 25 -19.49 17.06 2.34
CA PHE A 25 -18.13 16.95 1.81
C PHE A 25 -17.74 15.48 1.56
N ILE A 26 -18.00 14.61 2.52
CA ILE A 26 -17.67 13.17 2.41
C ILE A 26 -18.42 12.56 1.23
N VAL A 27 -19.72 12.79 1.13
CA VAL A 27 -20.55 12.28 0.01
C VAL A 27 -20.08 12.84 -1.33
N GLY A 28 -19.71 14.13 -1.39
CA GLY A 28 -19.16 14.75 -2.61
C GLY A 28 -17.83 14.11 -3.06
N VAL A 29 -16.95 13.74 -2.11
CA VAL A 29 -15.70 13.03 -2.41
C VAL A 29 -15.99 11.63 -2.97
N ILE A 30 -16.87 10.86 -2.32
CA ILE A 30 -17.29 9.54 -2.79
C ILE A 30 -17.85 9.64 -4.22
N GLY A 31 -18.72 10.61 -4.49
CA GLY A 31 -19.30 10.80 -5.80
C GLY A 31 -18.25 11.07 -6.90
N LYS A 32 -17.24 11.92 -6.61
CA LYS A 32 -16.15 12.18 -7.56
C LYS A 32 -15.33 10.93 -7.85
N MET A 33 -15.02 10.14 -6.82
CA MET A 33 -14.25 8.92 -6.98
C MET A 33 -15.04 7.85 -7.73
N CYS A 34 -16.33 7.67 -7.45
CA CYS A 34 -17.19 6.76 -8.23
C CYS A 34 -17.26 7.18 -9.73
N LEU A 35 -17.37 8.48 -10.03
CA LEU A 35 -17.36 8.95 -11.40
C LEU A 35 -15.99 8.78 -12.09
N PHE A 36 -14.90 8.81 -11.33
CA PHE A 36 -13.56 8.53 -11.86
C PHE A 36 -13.40 7.05 -12.27
N GLU A 37 -14.11 6.13 -11.62
CA GLU A 37 -14.09 4.69 -11.97
C GLU A 37 -14.86 4.38 -13.26
N VAL A 38 -15.79 5.22 -13.68
CA VAL A 38 -16.64 4.96 -14.87
C VAL A 38 -15.81 4.76 -16.15
N PRO A 39 -14.88 5.64 -16.56
CA PRO A 39 -14.08 5.40 -17.76
C PRO A 39 -13.22 4.14 -17.67
N ILE A 40 -12.79 3.75 -16.49
CA ILE A 40 -11.94 2.58 -16.27
C ILE A 40 -12.75 1.30 -16.42
N THR A 41 -13.95 1.25 -15.84
CA THR A 41 -14.87 0.11 -16.03
C THR A 41 -15.37 0.00 -17.47
N ILE A 42 -15.55 1.13 -18.20
CA ILE A 42 -15.82 1.11 -19.64
C ILE A 42 -14.66 0.49 -20.42
N LEU A 43 -13.40 0.83 -20.08
CA LEU A 43 -12.23 0.21 -20.71
C LEU A 43 -12.23 -1.31 -20.52
N CYS A 44 -12.49 -1.79 -19.29
CA CYS A 44 -12.59 -3.23 -19.02
C CYS A 44 -13.74 -3.87 -19.78
N LEU A 45 -14.89 -3.19 -19.92
CA LEU A 45 -16.02 -3.65 -20.75
C LEU A 45 -15.62 -3.81 -22.20
N LEU A 46 -14.93 -2.81 -22.80
CA LEU A 46 -14.47 -2.88 -24.18
C LEU A 46 -13.49 -4.04 -24.41
N ILE A 47 -12.58 -4.27 -23.47
CA ILE A 47 -11.65 -5.40 -23.52
C ILE A 47 -12.41 -6.73 -23.40
N SER A 48 -13.39 -6.86 -22.48
CA SER A 48 -14.22 -8.07 -22.38
C SER A 48 -14.94 -8.37 -23.72
N VAL A 49 -15.54 -7.36 -24.34
CA VAL A 49 -16.22 -7.51 -25.64
C VAL A 49 -15.22 -7.88 -26.74
N TYR A 50 -14.03 -7.25 -26.77
CA TYR A 50 -12.99 -7.55 -27.76
C TYR A 50 -12.54 -9.02 -27.72
N TYR A 51 -12.44 -9.62 -26.51
CA TYR A 51 -12.08 -11.02 -26.33
C TYR A 51 -13.28 -11.97 -26.37
N GLY A 52 -14.49 -11.50 -26.72
CA GLY A 52 -15.69 -12.32 -26.84
C GLY A 52 -16.31 -12.73 -25.48
N GLU A 53 -15.96 -12.04 -24.41
CA GLU A 53 -16.52 -12.27 -23.08
C GLU A 53 -17.84 -11.52 -22.88
N SER A 54 -18.63 -11.92 -21.87
CA SER A 54 -19.89 -11.25 -21.55
C SER A 54 -19.66 -9.81 -21.11
N ALA A 55 -20.37 -8.86 -21.71
CA ALA A 55 -20.36 -7.44 -21.32
C ALA A 55 -21.12 -7.16 -20.00
N LEU A 56 -21.96 -8.10 -19.55
CA LEU A 56 -22.87 -7.91 -18.42
C LEU A 56 -22.16 -7.54 -17.11
N PRO A 57 -21.06 -8.21 -16.67
CA PRO A 57 -20.40 -7.88 -15.41
C PRO A 57 -19.93 -6.43 -15.34
N PHE A 58 -19.25 -5.95 -16.39
CA PHE A 58 -18.77 -4.57 -16.45
C PHE A 58 -19.85 -3.56 -16.81
N GLY A 59 -20.86 -3.94 -17.58
CA GLY A 59 -22.01 -3.08 -17.89
C GLY A 59 -22.79 -2.70 -16.61
N VAL A 60 -23.10 -3.68 -15.78
CA VAL A 60 -23.77 -3.44 -14.49
C VAL A 60 -22.85 -2.69 -13.51
N GLY A 61 -21.56 -3.05 -13.45
CA GLY A 61 -20.57 -2.34 -12.64
C GLY A 61 -20.47 -0.86 -13.00
N THR A 62 -20.34 -0.54 -14.30
CA THR A 62 -20.29 0.82 -14.81
C THR A 62 -21.55 1.61 -14.46
N LEU A 63 -22.73 1.01 -14.63
CA LEU A 63 -24.00 1.62 -14.28
C LEU A 63 -24.10 1.90 -12.77
N ALA A 64 -23.63 0.98 -11.93
CA ALA A 64 -23.60 1.16 -10.46
C ALA A 64 -22.67 2.32 -10.05
N PHE A 65 -21.45 2.40 -10.60
CA PHE A 65 -20.53 3.52 -10.35
C PHE A 65 -21.11 4.84 -10.83
N LEU A 66 -21.71 4.88 -12.01
CA LEU A 66 -22.33 6.08 -12.58
C LEU A 66 -23.51 6.56 -11.72
N THR A 67 -24.45 5.68 -11.39
CA THR A 67 -25.66 6.04 -10.63
C THR A 67 -25.30 6.53 -9.22
N ILE A 68 -24.48 5.79 -8.50
CA ILE A 68 -24.03 6.19 -7.16
C ILE A 68 -23.19 7.46 -7.23
N GLY A 69 -22.30 7.58 -8.23
CA GLY A 69 -21.48 8.77 -8.45
C GLY A 69 -22.34 10.03 -8.67
N VAL A 70 -23.34 9.97 -9.53
CA VAL A 70 -24.25 11.08 -9.80
C VAL A 70 -25.09 11.43 -8.58
N ILE A 71 -25.70 10.44 -7.92
CA ILE A 71 -26.49 10.66 -6.69
C ILE A 71 -25.64 11.34 -5.61
N CYS A 72 -24.43 10.82 -5.36
CA CYS A 72 -23.53 11.42 -4.37
C CYS A 72 -23.09 12.85 -4.76
N GLN A 73 -22.87 13.13 -6.04
CA GLN A 73 -22.57 14.51 -6.49
C GLN A 73 -23.73 15.47 -6.27
N LEU A 74 -24.95 15.04 -6.55
CA LEU A 74 -26.15 15.86 -6.34
C LEU A 74 -26.37 16.15 -4.84
N LEU A 75 -26.18 15.16 -3.97
CA LEU A 75 -26.30 15.30 -2.52
C LEU A 75 -25.12 16.10 -1.91
N GLY A 76 -23.93 16.02 -2.49
CA GLY A 76 -22.72 16.70 -2.03
C GLY A 76 -22.59 18.16 -2.42
N LYS A 77 -23.45 18.66 -3.32
CA LYS A 77 -23.30 19.97 -4.01
C LYS A 77 -23.50 21.22 -3.13
N ASN A 78 -23.92 21.08 -1.87
CA ASN A 78 -24.26 22.22 -1.01
C ASN A 78 -23.19 22.54 0.03
N ARG A 79 -22.61 23.77 -0.10
CA ARG A 79 -21.79 24.57 0.82
C ARG A 79 -20.28 24.54 0.63
N THR A 80 -19.78 25.60 0.00
CA THR A 80 -18.37 25.90 -0.31
C THR A 80 -17.56 26.49 0.86
N ASP A 81 -18.15 26.81 2.01
CA ASP A 81 -17.51 27.67 3.03
C ASP A 81 -17.07 26.97 4.33
N ILE A 82 -16.95 25.64 4.37
CA ILE A 82 -16.59 24.98 5.62
C ILE A 82 -15.15 24.48 5.52
N ARG A 83 -14.28 24.96 6.41
CA ARG A 83 -12.92 24.44 6.57
C ARG A 83 -12.96 22.95 6.88
N ILE A 84 -12.32 22.14 6.06
CA ILE A 84 -12.23 20.69 6.20
C ILE A 84 -11.28 20.37 7.36
N GLY A 85 -11.74 19.55 8.33
CA GLY A 85 -10.94 19.11 9.47
C GLY A 85 -10.33 17.73 9.26
N ARG A 86 -9.50 17.30 10.23
CA ARG A 86 -8.88 15.96 10.20
C ARG A 86 -9.89 14.82 10.24
N ARG A 87 -11.00 14.99 11.00
CA ARG A 87 -12.05 13.98 11.12
C ARG A 87 -12.73 13.70 9.78
N GLU A 88 -13.10 14.76 9.06
CA GLU A 88 -13.70 14.66 7.74
C GLU A 88 -12.74 14.02 6.73
N GLY A 89 -11.45 14.34 6.79
CA GLY A 89 -10.41 13.72 5.98
C GLY A 89 -10.34 12.20 6.21
N MET A 90 -10.16 11.76 7.45
CA MET A 90 -10.08 10.33 7.82
C MET A 90 -11.33 9.56 7.39
N LEU A 91 -12.52 10.10 7.70
CA LEU A 91 -13.80 9.47 7.33
C LEU A 91 -13.99 9.40 5.82
N SER A 92 -13.73 10.49 5.09
CA SER A 92 -13.92 10.51 3.63
C SER A 92 -13.08 9.46 2.95
N VAL A 93 -11.83 9.28 3.39
CA VAL A 93 -10.95 8.24 2.86
C VAL A 93 -11.49 6.86 3.13
N THR A 94 -11.67 6.53 4.41
CA THR A 94 -12.03 5.17 4.80
C THR A 94 -13.36 4.75 4.17
N ILE A 95 -14.37 5.64 4.18
CA ILE A 95 -15.67 5.33 3.57
C ILE A 95 -15.55 5.24 2.05
N THR A 96 -14.75 6.10 1.40
CA THR A 96 -14.55 6.03 -0.05
C THR A 96 -13.93 4.69 -0.46
N TRP A 97 -12.90 4.23 0.24
CA TRP A 97 -12.27 2.95 -0.04
C TRP A 97 -13.23 1.78 0.15
N LEU A 98 -14.06 1.81 1.19
CA LEU A 98 -15.10 0.79 1.40
C LEU A 98 -16.14 0.79 0.27
N VAL A 99 -16.65 1.97 -0.11
CA VAL A 99 -17.66 2.09 -1.18
C VAL A 99 -17.08 1.65 -2.52
N LEU A 100 -15.88 2.08 -2.87
CA LEU A 100 -15.22 1.66 -4.11
C LEU A 100 -14.98 0.15 -4.13
N SER A 101 -14.57 -0.44 -3.01
CA SER A 101 -14.37 -1.90 -2.91
C SER A 101 -15.67 -2.68 -3.07
N LEU A 102 -16.76 -2.20 -2.47
CA LEU A 102 -18.09 -2.82 -2.61
C LEU A 102 -18.61 -2.76 -4.06
N LEU A 103 -18.49 -1.60 -4.71
CA LEU A 103 -18.91 -1.44 -6.11
C LEU A 103 -17.99 -2.18 -7.07
N GLY A 104 -16.68 -2.15 -6.83
CA GLY A 104 -15.69 -2.86 -7.62
C GLY A 104 -15.79 -4.39 -7.54
N ALA A 105 -16.47 -4.93 -6.51
CA ALA A 105 -16.76 -6.35 -6.39
C ALA A 105 -17.88 -6.83 -7.34
N ILE A 106 -18.71 -5.92 -7.86
CA ILE A 106 -19.86 -6.28 -8.73
C ILE A 106 -19.43 -7.09 -9.97
N PRO A 107 -18.39 -6.71 -10.74
CA PRO A 107 -17.95 -7.51 -11.88
C PRO A 107 -17.54 -8.95 -11.51
N PHE A 108 -16.86 -9.14 -10.37
CA PHE A 108 -16.49 -10.48 -9.87
C PHE A 108 -17.70 -11.30 -9.49
N LEU A 109 -18.66 -10.71 -8.75
CA LEU A 109 -19.90 -11.39 -8.33
C LEU A 109 -20.74 -11.88 -9.52
N LEU A 110 -20.86 -11.07 -10.56
CA LEU A 110 -21.65 -11.42 -11.74
C LEU A 110 -20.95 -12.46 -12.62
N LYS A 111 -19.61 -12.53 -12.59
CA LYS A 111 -18.88 -13.56 -13.34
C LYS A 111 -18.84 -14.90 -12.61
N THR A 112 -18.63 -14.92 -11.30
CA THR A 112 -18.43 -16.14 -10.51
C THR A 112 -19.70 -16.66 -9.82
N GLY A 113 -20.79 -15.89 -9.90
CA GLY A 113 -22.05 -16.16 -9.20
C GLY A 113 -22.13 -15.50 -7.82
N ILE A 114 -23.32 -14.99 -7.47
CA ILE A 114 -23.54 -14.18 -6.25
C ILE A 114 -23.55 -15.05 -4.99
N ALA A 115 -24.19 -16.23 -5.08
CA ALA A 115 -24.36 -17.12 -3.93
C ALA A 115 -23.03 -17.78 -3.54
N GLY A 116 -22.56 -17.52 -2.34
CA GLY A 116 -21.34 -18.12 -1.79
C GLY A 116 -20.03 -17.41 -2.14
N ASN A 117 -20.03 -16.39 -3.03
CA ASN A 117 -18.80 -15.75 -3.49
C ASN A 117 -18.63 -14.28 -3.04
N PHE A 118 -19.54 -13.74 -2.21
CA PHE A 118 -19.51 -12.33 -1.81
C PHE A 118 -18.20 -11.94 -1.11
N PHE A 119 -17.79 -12.69 -0.09
CA PHE A 119 -16.56 -12.39 0.65
C PHE A 119 -15.31 -12.57 -0.22
N SER A 120 -15.31 -13.53 -1.16
CA SER A 120 -14.21 -13.69 -2.11
C SER A 120 -14.10 -12.52 -3.08
N ALA A 121 -15.22 -12.04 -3.65
CA ALA A 121 -15.24 -10.90 -4.55
C ALA A 121 -14.84 -9.59 -3.83
N LEU A 122 -15.34 -9.39 -2.61
CA LEU A 122 -14.98 -8.24 -1.79
C LEU A 122 -13.50 -8.27 -1.39
N PHE A 123 -12.99 -9.43 -0.97
CA PHE A 123 -11.58 -9.65 -0.67
C PHE A 123 -10.69 -9.31 -1.86
N GLU A 124 -11.02 -9.83 -3.05
CA GLU A 124 -10.26 -9.58 -4.29
C GLU A 124 -10.19 -8.09 -4.61
N THR A 125 -11.31 -7.38 -4.48
CA THR A 125 -11.38 -5.95 -4.76
C THR A 125 -10.63 -5.13 -3.73
N ILE A 126 -10.77 -5.46 -2.45
CA ILE A 126 -10.00 -4.81 -1.37
C ILE A 126 -8.51 -5.07 -1.56
N SER A 127 -8.11 -6.31 -1.83
CA SER A 127 -6.72 -6.67 -2.13
C SER A 127 -6.18 -5.92 -3.35
N GLY A 128 -7.02 -5.71 -4.37
CA GLY A 128 -6.70 -4.89 -5.54
C GLY A 128 -6.43 -3.44 -5.15
N TYR A 129 -7.42 -2.74 -4.61
CA TYR A 129 -7.27 -1.33 -4.25
C TYR A 129 -6.18 -1.09 -3.19
N THR A 130 -6.03 -1.99 -2.21
CA THR A 130 -4.97 -1.86 -1.19
C THR A 130 -3.60 -2.26 -1.69
N THR A 131 -3.47 -2.66 -2.97
CA THR A 131 -2.23 -3.17 -3.58
C THR A 131 -1.59 -4.30 -2.77
N THR A 132 -2.41 -5.18 -2.20
CA THR A 132 -1.92 -6.31 -1.40
C THR A 132 -1.50 -7.47 -2.29
N GLY A 133 -2.29 -7.82 -3.31
CA GLY A 133 -1.97 -8.90 -4.24
C GLY A 133 -2.37 -10.30 -3.80
N ALA A 134 -2.92 -10.47 -2.59
CA ALA A 134 -3.52 -11.73 -2.19
C ALA A 134 -4.80 -11.99 -3.00
N THR A 135 -4.98 -13.21 -3.54
CA THR A 135 -6.14 -13.57 -4.35
C THR A 135 -7.03 -14.60 -3.66
N ALA A 136 -8.35 -14.42 -3.78
CA ALA A 136 -9.35 -15.36 -3.30
C ALA A 136 -9.75 -16.42 -4.34
N TYR A 137 -9.15 -16.39 -5.53
CA TYR A 137 -9.45 -17.31 -6.63
C TYR A 137 -8.30 -18.29 -6.82
N ALA A 138 -8.66 -19.59 -6.93
CA ALA A 138 -7.68 -20.67 -7.16
C ALA A 138 -7.26 -20.75 -8.63
N ASP A 139 -8.18 -20.43 -9.55
CA ASP A 139 -7.95 -20.42 -10.99
C ASP A 139 -8.21 -19.01 -11.54
N ILE A 140 -7.10 -18.30 -11.80
CA ILE A 140 -7.12 -16.92 -12.28
C ILE A 140 -7.46 -16.86 -13.76
N GLU A 141 -7.01 -17.83 -14.53
CA GLU A 141 -7.20 -17.91 -15.99
C GLU A 141 -8.69 -18.00 -16.36
N SER A 142 -9.50 -18.62 -15.51
CA SER A 142 -10.96 -18.75 -15.71
C SER A 142 -11.73 -17.43 -15.55
N LEU A 143 -11.14 -16.41 -14.92
CA LEU A 143 -11.79 -15.10 -14.73
C LEU A 143 -12.02 -14.36 -16.04
N GLY A 144 -11.16 -14.58 -17.04
CA GLY A 144 -11.20 -13.89 -18.31
C GLY A 144 -10.41 -12.58 -18.35
N LYS A 145 -10.13 -12.08 -19.56
CA LYS A 145 -9.23 -10.93 -19.81
C LYS A 145 -9.77 -9.62 -19.25
N GLY A 146 -11.07 -9.40 -19.27
CA GLY A 146 -11.69 -8.22 -18.69
C GLY A 146 -11.45 -8.11 -17.20
N LEU A 147 -11.65 -9.19 -16.41
CA LEU A 147 -11.40 -9.21 -14.98
C LEU A 147 -9.91 -9.20 -14.65
N MET A 148 -9.04 -9.82 -15.46
CA MET A 148 -7.60 -9.72 -15.30
C MET A 148 -7.12 -8.26 -15.42
N LEU A 149 -7.61 -7.54 -16.44
CA LEU A 149 -7.32 -6.12 -16.59
C LEU A 149 -7.87 -5.30 -15.40
N TRP A 150 -9.09 -5.60 -14.96
CA TRP A 150 -9.69 -4.93 -13.80
C TRP A 150 -8.84 -5.11 -12.55
N ARG A 151 -8.36 -6.32 -12.24
CA ARG A 151 -7.43 -6.61 -11.13
C ARG A 151 -6.17 -5.74 -11.22
N ALA A 152 -5.54 -5.68 -12.39
CA ALA A 152 -4.35 -4.87 -12.62
C ALA A 152 -4.61 -3.36 -12.44
N LEU A 153 -5.74 -2.86 -12.95
CA LEU A 153 -6.11 -1.45 -12.84
C LEU A 153 -6.54 -1.06 -11.42
N LEU A 154 -7.18 -1.96 -10.66
CA LEU A 154 -7.43 -1.74 -9.23
C LEU A 154 -6.13 -1.48 -8.46
N GLN A 155 -5.11 -2.31 -8.69
CA GLN A 155 -3.80 -2.11 -8.06
C GLN A 155 -3.11 -0.84 -8.56
N TRP A 156 -3.14 -0.58 -9.86
CA TRP A 156 -2.53 0.61 -10.43
C TRP A 156 -3.13 1.90 -9.86
N GLN A 157 -4.45 1.97 -9.71
CA GLN A 157 -5.15 3.07 -9.06
C GLN A 157 -4.85 3.15 -7.57
N GLY A 158 -4.84 2.01 -6.88
CA GLY A 158 -4.52 1.93 -5.46
C GLY A 158 -3.12 2.41 -5.13
N GLY A 159 -2.14 2.12 -6.02
CA GLY A 159 -0.76 2.61 -5.91
C GLY A 159 -0.68 4.13 -5.99
N ILE A 160 -1.23 4.71 -7.05
CA ILE A 160 -1.22 6.16 -7.23
C ILE A 160 -2.16 6.87 -6.24
N GLY A 161 -3.28 6.23 -5.90
CA GLY A 161 -4.28 6.77 -5.00
C GLY A 161 -3.69 7.18 -3.66
N ILE A 162 -2.84 6.34 -3.05
CA ILE A 162 -2.22 6.67 -1.77
C ILE A 162 -1.20 7.81 -1.91
N VAL A 163 -0.44 7.84 -3.00
CA VAL A 163 0.56 8.89 -3.25
C VAL A 163 -0.12 10.25 -3.44
N VAL A 164 -1.11 10.32 -4.32
CA VAL A 164 -1.88 11.56 -4.59
C VAL A 164 -2.72 11.96 -3.39
N PHE A 165 -3.34 11.00 -2.72
CA PHE A 165 -4.18 11.21 -1.56
C PHE A 165 -3.36 11.73 -0.37
N THR A 166 -2.20 11.16 -0.11
CA THR A 166 -1.27 11.62 0.91
C THR A 166 -0.90 13.09 0.67
N VAL A 167 -0.55 13.44 -0.57
CA VAL A 167 -0.22 14.82 -0.96
C VAL A 167 -1.43 15.76 -0.87
N ALA A 168 -2.63 15.31 -1.23
CA ALA A 168 -3.85 16.12 -1.16
C ALA A 168 -4.33 16.38 0.27
N LEU A 169 -4.04 15.49 1.22
CA LEU A 169 -4.41 15.64 2.63
C LEU A 169 -3.43 16.50 3.44
N ILE A 170 -2.19 16.71 2.97
CA ILE A 170 -1.19 17.53 3.66
C ILE A 170 -1.75 18.88 4.15
N PRO A 171 -2.51 19.69 3.34
CA PRO A 171 -3.04 20.95 3.80
C PRO A 171 -4.12 20.79 4.87
N ILE A 172 -4.87 19.70 4.82
CA ILE A 172 -5.96 19.43 5.78
C ILE A 172 -5.37 19.10 7.15
N PHE A 173 -4.20 18.47 7.16
CA PHE A 173 -3.48 18.11 8.39
C PHE A 173 -2.53 19.22 8.89
N SER A 174 -2.19 20.21 8.07
CA SER A 174 -1.16 21.23 8.38
C SER A 174 -1.56 22.29 9.40
N GLY A 175 -2.74 22.25 9.98
CA GLY A 175 -3.15 23.11 11.13
C GLY A 175 -2.37 22.84 12.43
N GLY A 176 -1.05 22.59 12.38
CA GLY A 176 -0.15 22.36 13.51
C GLY A 176 0.72 21.08 13.43
N ALA A 177 0.48 20.21 12.48
CA ALA A 177 1.21 18.96 12.30
C ALA A 177 1.97 18.89 10.96
N SER A 178 2.27 20.03 10.36
CA SER A 178 3.05 20.12 9.11
C SER A 178 4.42 19.42 9.19
N HIS A 179 4.97 19.28 10.40
CA HIS A 179 6.24 18.57 10.62
C HIS A 179 6.14 17.05 10.50
N ILE A 180 4.97 16.43 10.80
CA ILE A 180 4.80 14.98 10.76
C ILE A 180 4.61 14.50 9.33
N PHE A 181 3.82 15.25 8.56
CA PHE A 181 3.54 14.93 7.17
C PHE A 181 4.72 15.26 6.22
N ASN A 182 5.52 16.26 6.56
CA ASN A 182 6.78 16.53 5.89
C ASN A 182 7.81 15.40 6.08
N ALA A 183 7.69 14.59 7.13
CA ALA A 183 8.50 13.38 7.32
C ALA A 183 8.00 12.19 6.49
N GLU A 184 6.72 12.14 6.10
CA GLU A 184 6.14 11.02 5.33
C GLU A 184 6.14 11.24 3.82
N THR A 185 5.98 12.48 3.35
CA THR A 185 5.87 12.77 1.91
C THR A 185 7.13 13.34 1.28
N THR A 186 7.99 13.93 2.07
CA THR A 186 9.29 14.40 1.61
C THR A 186 10.35 13.78 2.47
N GLY A 187 11.23 12.96 1.91
CA GLY A 187 12.51 12.71 2.55
C GLY A 187 13.10 14.08 2.92
N ILE A 188 12.94 14.48 4.15
CA ILE A 188 13.57 15.56 4.96
C ILE A 188 14.26 16.71 4.18
N THR A 189 13.84 17.07 2.98
CA THR A 189 14.34 18.22 2.25
C THR A 189 13.22 19.22 2.03
N HIS A 190 13.24 20.30 2.82
CA HIS A 190 12.55 21.54 2.54
C HIS A 190 13.16 22.21 1.29
N ASP A 191 12.99 21.63 0.13
CA ASP A 191 13.11 22.39 -1.09
C ASP A 191 11.71 22.91 -1.44
N ARG A 192 11.47 24.17 -1.14
CA ARG A 192 10.26 24.96 -1.51
C ARG A 192 10.11 25.14 -3.02
N PHE A 193 10.37 24.09 -3.82
CA PHE A 193 10.37 24.20 -5.28
C PHE A 193 9.00 24.03 -5.95
N LEU A 194 7.95 23.66 -5.18
CA LEU A 194 6.63 23.47 -5.76
C LEU A 194 5.57 24.28 -4.99
N PRO A 195 5.07 25.38 -5.55
CA PRO A 195 4.20 26.34 -4.83
C PRO A 195 2.79 25.80 -4.54
N LYS A 196 2.37 24.70 -5.17
CA LYS A 196 1.02 24.11 -4.97
C LYS A 196 1.10 22.58 -4.85
N ILE A 197 0.34 22.04 -3.91
CA ILE A 197 0.20 20.58 -3.68
C ILE A 197 -0.30 19.87 -4.95
N SER A 198 -1.20 20.52 -5.70
CA SER A 198 -1.69 20.03 -6.99
C SER A 198 -0.54 19.79 -8.00
N ASP A 199 0.51 20.63 -7.99
CA ASP A 199 1.63 20.48 -8.92
C ASP A 199 2.55 19.31 -8.50
N VAL A 200 2.69 19.07 -7.19
CA VAL A 200 3.41 17.88 -6.67
C VAL A 200 2.67 16.62 -7.10
N ALA A 201 1.36 16.55 -6.86
CA ALA A 201 0.53 15.40 -7.24
C ALA A 201 0.61 15.12 -8.76
N LYS A 202 0.51 16.16 -9.62
CA LYS A 202 0.65 16.00 -11.07
C LYS A 202 2.00 15.40 -11.48
N ARG A 203 3.09 15.89 -10.90
CA ARG A 203 4.45 15.39 -11.24
C ARG A 203 4.67 13.97 -10.78
N LEU A 204 4.20 13.59 -9.59
CA LEU A 204 4.27 12.22 -9.11
C LEU A 204 3.43 11.28 -10.00
N THR A 205 2.24 11.72 -10.43
CA THR A 205 1.41 10.98 -11.40
C THR A 205 2.13 10.81 -12.75
N GLN A 206 2.81 11.85 -13.24
CA GLN A 206 3.57 11.76 -14.49
C GLN A 206 4.72 10.75 -14.40
N VAL A 207 5.48 10.75 -13.29
CA VAL A 207 6.54 9.75 -13.05
C VAL A 207 5.96 8.35 -13.03
N TYR A 208 4.86 8.16 -12.31
CA TYR A 208 4.19 6.86 -12.20
C TYR A 208 3.72 6.31 -13.55
N ILE A 209 3.09 7.17 -14.37
CA ILE A 209 2.67 6.79 -15.74
C ILE A 209 3.89 6.47 -16.61
N LEU A 210 4.94 7.30 -16.52
CA LEU A 210 6.17 7.09 -17.30
C LEU A 210 6.85 5.77 -16.94
N GLU A 211 6.99 5.46 -15.64
CA GLU A 211 7.54 4.18 -15.19
C GLU A 211 6.69 3.01 -15.66
N THR A 212 5.37 3.10 -15.51
CA THR A 212 4.46 2.04 -15.97
C THR A 212 4.60 1.80 -17.47
N ALA A 213 4.64 2.86 -18.29
CA ALA A 213 4.80 2.75 -19.73
C ALA A 213 6.18 2.19 -20.12
N LEU A 214 7.25 2.61 -19.44
CA LEU A 214 8.61 2.10 -19.66
C LEU A 214 8.68 0.59 -19.39
N PHE A 215 8.19 0.12 -18.24
CA PHE A 215 8.25 -1.28 -17.89
C PHE A 215 7.25 -2.14 -18.70
N ALA A 216 6.11 -1.61 -19.11
CA ALA A 216 5.23 -2.29 -20.07
C ALA A 216 5.93 -2.52 -21.41
N LEU A 217 6.66 -1.52 -21.92
CA LEU A 217 7.46 -1.64 -23.12
C LEU A 217 8.60 -2.67 -22.96
N LEU A 218 9.35 -2.61 -21.85
CA LEU A 218 10.44 -3.55 -21.60
C LEU A 218 9.92 -5.00 -21.49
N LEU A 219 8.80 -5.23 -20.83
CA LEU A 219 8.20 -6.56 -20.72
C LEU A 219 7.70 -7.06 -22.09
N TRP A 220 7.13 -6.18 -22.92
CA TRP A 220 6.66 -6.50 -24.26
C TRP A 220 7.79 -6.81 -25.22
N LEU A 221 8.96 -6.22 -25.07
CA LEU A 221 10.17 -6.59 -25.83
C LEU A 221 10.72 -7.97 -25.45
N GLY A 222 10.26 -8.55 -24.36
CA GLY A 222 10.56 -9.91 -23.92
C GLY A 222 9.52 -10.93 -24.42
N PRO A 223 9.39 -12.07 -23.75
CA PRO A 223 8.47 -13.14 -24.15
C PRO A 223 6.99 -12.89 -23.78
N MET A 224 6.67 -11.79 -23.09
CA MET A 224 5.31 -11.46 -22.71
C MET A 224 4.51 -10.86 -23.86
N GLY A 225 3.24 -11.28 -24.04
CA GLY A 225 2.31 -10.60 -24.91
C GLY A 225 1.97 -9.19 -24.42
N LEU A 226 1.50 -8.30 -25.31
CA LEU A 226 1.19 -6.90 -24.98
C LEU A 226 0.23 -6.77 -23.78
N PHE A 227 -0.84 -7.59 -23.75
CA PHE A 227 -1.82 -7.58 -22.67
C PHE A 227 -1.19 -7.91 -21.31
N ASP A 228 -0.40 -8.99 -21.25
CA ASP A 228 0.25 -9.42 -20.02
C ASP A 228 1.34 -8.42 -19.58
N SER A 229 2.04 -7.81 -20.54
CA SER A 229 3.05 -6.77 -20.26
C SER A 229 2.43 -5.54 -19.60
N ILE A 230 1.28 -5.07 -20.09
CA ILE A 230 0.56 -3.93 -19.49
C ILE A 230 0.07 -4.30 -18.07
N CYS A 231 -0.56 -5.46 -17.91
CA CYS A 231 -1.07 -5.90 -16.61
C CYS A 231 0.06 -6.03 -15.58
N HIS A 232 1.16 -6.73 -15.93
CA HIS A 232 2.28 -6.92 -15.00
C HIS A 232 3.07 -5.63 -14.74
N ALA A 233 3.16 -4.70 -15.68
CA ALA A 233 3.74 -3.38 -15.42
C ALA A 233 2.88 -2.58 -14.42
N CYS A 234 1.56 -2.57 -14.61
CA CYS A 234 0.64 -1.93 -13.66
C CYS A 234 0.78 -2.49 -12.24
N THR A 235 0.81 -3.83 -12.12
CA THR A 235 0.87 -4.50 -10.81
C THR A 235 2.24 -4.43 -10.15
N SER A 236 3.33 -4.36 -10.91
CA SER A 236 4.70 -4.26 -10.38
C SER A 236 5.03 -2.84 -9.91
N ILE A 237 4.70 -1.81 -10.70
CA ILE A 237 4.96 -0.40 -10.32
C ILE A 237 4.06 0.05 -9.18
N SER A 238 2.83 -0.46 -9.10
CA SER A 238 1.96 -0.22 -7.96
C SER A 238 2.36 -1.00 -6.70
N THR A 239 3.37 -1.88 -6.82
CA THR A 239 3.77 -2.84 -5.78
C THR A 239 2.60 -3.69 -5.27
N GLY A 240 1.74 -4.12 -6.21
CA GLY A 240 0.50 -4.83 -5.90
C GLY A 240 0.56 -6.34 -6.08
N GLY A 241 1.30 -6.83 -7.10
CA GLY A 241 1.66 -8.24 -7.25
C GLY A 241 0.61 -9.18 -7.81
N TYR A 242 -0.49 -8.69 -8.36
CA TYR A 242 -1.39 -9.56 -9.11
C TYR A 242 -0.75 -10.06 -10.42
N SER A 243 -0.90 -11.35 -10.67
CA SER A 243 -0.55 -11.98 -11.94
C SER A 243 -1.81 -12.37 -12.71
N ASN A 244 -1.67 -12.50 -14.03
CA ASN A 244 -2.70 -13.04 -14.93
C ASN A 244 -2.71 -14.57 -14.93
N TYR A 245 -1.76 -15.21 -14.24
CA TYR A 245 -1.58 -16.65 -14.20
C TYR A 245 -1.53 -17.17 -12.76
N THR A 246 -2.17 -18.30 -12.52
CA THR A 246 -2.20 -18.96 -11.21
C THR A 246 -0.79 -19.37 -10.73
N SER A 247 0.09 -19.77 -11.67
CA SER A 247 1.50 -20.04 -11.40
C SER A 247 2.35 -18.78 -11.19
N GLY A 248 1.76 -17.59 -11.25
CA GLY A 248 2.48 -16.33 -11.10
C GLY A 248 3.43 -16.05 -12.27
N VAL A 249 4.55 -15.41 -11.98
CA VAL A 249 5.57 -15.06 -12.98
C VAL A 249 6.33 -16.28 -13.51
N SER A 250 6.32 -17.39 -12.78
CA SER A 250 6.96 -18.65 -13.23
C SER A 250 6.38 -19.19 -14.54
N TYR A 251 5.14 -18.81 -14.90
CA TYR A 251 4.50 -19.13 -16.18
C TYR A 251 5.38 -18.77 -17.38
N PHE A 252 6.05 -17.63 -17.33
CA PHE A 252 6.85 -17.14 -18.46
C PHE A 252 8.21 -17.82 -18.60
N ASN A 253 8.69 -18.47 -17.55
CA ASN A 253 9.97 -19.19 -17.50
C ASN A 253 11.14 -18.47 -18.22
N SER A 254 11.28 -17.16 -17.97
CA SER A 254 12.22 -16.27 -18.66
C SER A 254 13.07 -15.48 -17.67
N PRO A 255 14.40 -15.66 -17.68
CA PRO A 255 15.31 -14.84 -16.88
C PRO A 255 15.17 -13.34 -17.16
N TYR A 256 14.97 -12.95 -18.43
CA TYR A 256 14.75 -11.55 -18.81
C TYR A 256 13.55 -10.95 -18.09
N THR A 257 12.41 -11.64 -18.13
CA THR A 257 11.18 -11.21 -17.47
C THR A 257 11.39 -11.05 -15.96
N GLU A 258 12.07 -12.00 -15.32
CA GLU A 258 12.33 -11.95 -13.88
C GLU A 258 13.21 -10.75 -13.52
N TYR A 259 14.27 -10.44 -14.27
CA TYR A 259 15.10 -9.27 -14.01
C TYR A 259 14.37 -7.96 -14.26
N VAL A 260 13.59 -7.83 -15.34
CA VAL A 260 12.83 -6.62 -15.64
C VAL A 260 11.78 -6.35 -14.54
N LEU A 261 11.05 -7.37 -14.12
CA LEU A 261 10.08 -7.26 -13.02
C LEU A 261 10.76 -6.94 -11.68
N THR A 262 11.94 -7.53 -11.41
CA THR A 262 12.72 -7.19 -10.21
C THR A 262 13.05 -5.70 -10.15
N ILE A 263 13.51 -5.13 -11.26
CA ILE A 263 13.83 -3.70 -11.34
C ILE A 263 12.54 -2.86 -11.19
N ALA A 264 11.44 -3.27 -11.83
CA ALA A 264 10.15 -2.57 -11.72
C ALA A 264 9.63 -2.53 -10.27
N MET A 265 9.64 -3.67 -9.58
CA MET A 265 9.24 -3.76 -8.17
C MET A 265 10.14 -2.91 -7.26
N TYR A 266 11.45 -2.96 -7.50
CA TYR A 266 12.42 -2.18 -6.75
C TYR A 266 12.19 -0.68 -6.94
N THR A 267 12.04 -0.18 -8.19
CA THR A 267 11.79 1.24 -8.46
C THR A 267 10.45 1.69 -7.88
N GLY A 268 9.36 0.92 -8.02
CA GLY A 268 8.06 1.21 -7.41
C GLY A 268 8.11 1.34 -5.88
N SER A 269 9.06 0.65 -5.22
CA SER A 269 9.26 0.72 -3.77
C SER A 269 10.13 1.88 -3.29
N LEU A 270 10.73 2.66 -4.20
CA LEU A 270 11.53 3.84 -3.87
C LEU A 270 10.66 5.09 -3.73
N ASN A 271 11.20 6.12 -3.09
CA ASN A 271 10.52 7.41 -2.98
C ASN A 271 10.37 8.06 -4.37
N MET A 272 9.12 8.19 -4.84
CA MET A 272 8.82 8.76 -6.17
C MET A 272 9.33 10.19 -6.36
N THR A 273 9.43 10.99 -5.28
CA THR A 273 10.01 12.33 -5.37
C THR A 273 11.50 12.28 -5.69
N LEU A 274 12.23 11.32 -5.13
CA LEU A 274 13.66 11.12 -5.41
C LEU A 274 13.87 10.59 -6.83
N ILE A 275 13.00 9.69 -7.29
CA ILE A 275 13.01 9.20 -8.69
C ILE A 275 12.77 10.37 -9.66
N TYR A 276 11.80 11.24 -9.38
CA TYR A 276 11.58 12.46 -10.17
C TYR A 276 12.85 13.30 -10.29
N PHE A 277 13.58 13.53 -9.19
CA PHE A 277 14.85 14.26 -9.25
C PHE A 277 15.93 13.51 -10.01
N ALA A 278 15.98 12.18 -9.92
CA ALA A 278 16.93 11.36 -10.69
C ALA A 278 16.67 11.48 -12.20
N ILE A 279 15.42 11.44 -12.64
CA ILE A 279 15.01 11.64 -14.05
C ILE A 279 15.40 13.06 -14.55
N LEU A 280 15.32 14.06 -13.68
CA LEU A 280 15.75 15.45 -13.99
C LEU A 280 17.28 15.65 -13.97
N GLY A 281 18.08 14.60 -13.99
CA GLY A 281 19.55 14.66 -14.03
C GLY A 281 20.21 14.95 -12.66
N LYS A 282 19.49 14.70 -11.54
CA LYS A 282 20.03 14.87 -10.17
C LYS A 282 20.02 13.52 -9.40
N PRO A 283 20.65 12.44 -9.92
CA PRO A 283 20.61 11.11 -9.28
C PRO A 283 21.32 11.09 -7.91
N LEU A 284 22.26 11.99 -7.67
CA LEU A 284 22.96 12.10 -6.38
C LEU A 284 21.99 12.33 -5.20
N LYS A 285 20.85 13.02 -5.42
CA LYS A 285 19.85 13.19 -4.36
C LYS A 285 19.24 11.87 -3.89
N LEU A 286 19.05 10.92 -4.82
CA LEU A 286 18.58 9.57 -4.51
C LEU A 286 19.66 8.77 -3.78
N ILE A 287 20.90 8.74 -4.32
CA ILE A 287 22.00 7.93 -3.79
C ILE A 287 22.44 8.41 -2.41
N MET A 288 22.38 9.72 -2.14
CA MET A 288 22.77 10.31 -0.85
C MET A 288 21.67 10.21 0.22
N ASP A 289 20.44 9.87 -0.16
CA ASP A 289 19.35 9.72 0.79
C ASP A 289 19.59 8.53 1.73
N GLU A 290 19.38 8.78 3.03
CA GLU A 290 19.66 7.78 4.06
C GLU A 290 18.68 6.60 3.98
N GLU A 291 17.39 6.87 3.72
CA GLU A 291 16.37 5.82 3.59
C GLU A 291 16.67 4.90 2.41
N PHE A 292 17.04 5.49 1.24
CA PHE A 292 17.44 4.73 0.07
C PHE A 292 18.63 3.79 0.37
N ARG A 293 19.65 4.29 1.05
CA ARG A 293 20.85 3.48 1.38
C ARG A 293 20.53 2.35 2.35
N TRP A 294 19.71 2.60 3.36
CA TRP A 294 19.28 1.56 4.30
C TRP A 294 18.42 0.51 3.61
N PHE A 295 17.45 0.91 2.79
CA PHE A 295 16.59 -0.01 2.05
C PHE A 295 17.38 -0.87 1.07
N THR A 296 18.24 -0.25 0.25
CA THR A 296 19.09 -0.97 -0.70
C THR A 296 20.04 -1.92 0.03
N GLY A 297 20.68 -1.48 1.10
CA GLY A 297 21.56 -2.32 1.92
C GLY A 297 20.81 -3.51 2.54
N PHE A 298 19.59 -3.31 2.99
CA PHE A 298 18.74 -4.36 3.54
C PHE A 298 18.35 -5.40 2.47
N ILE A 299 17.92 -4.97 1.28
CA ILE A 299 17.62 -5.87 0.17
C ILE A 299 18.86 -6.65 -0.29
N VAL A 300 20.00 -5.98 -0.44
CA VAL A 300 21.27 -6.63 -0.83
C VAL A 300 21.68 -7.66 0.21
N LEU A 301 21.65 -7.30 1.50
CA LEU A 301 22.02 -8.22 2.57
C LEU A 301 21.12 -9.46 2.60
N THR A 302 19.81 -9.27 2.56
CA THR A 302 18.85 -10.40 2.57
C THR A 302 18.96 -11.26 1.33
N THR A 303 19.21 -10.67 0.15
CA THR A 303 19.47 -11.39 -1.11
C THR A 303 20.72 -12.26 -1.00
N LEU A 304 21.84 -11.70 -0.50
CA LEU A 304 23.09 -12.46 -0.37
C LEU A 304 22.94 -13.62 0.64
N VAL A 305 22.32 -13.36 1.78
CA VAL A 305 22.06 -14.41 2.79
C VAL A 305 21.17 -15.52 2.21
N THR A 306 20.12 -15.17 1.49
CA THR A 306 19.21 -16.12 0.84
C THR A 306 19.93 -16.91 -0.25
N ALA A 307 20.73 -16.25 -1.10
CA ALA A 307 21.47 -16.91 -2.18
C ALA A 307 22.49 -17.91 -1.64
N ILE A 308 23.26 -17.54 -0.59
CA ILE A 308 24.21 -18.43 0.07
C ILE A 308 23.49 -19.63 0.67
N TRP A 309 22.35 -19.39 1.34
CA TRP A 309 21.53 -20.46 1.92
C TRP A 309 20.99 -21.42 0.87
N LEU A 310 20.38 -20.92 -0.20
CA LEU A 310 19.83 -21.74 -1.29
C LEU A 310 20.93 -22.53 -2.02
N TRP A 311 22.12 -21.94 -2.20
CA TRP A 311 23.27 -22.63 -2.76
C TRP A 311 23.73 -23.76 -1.84
N HIS A 312 23.79 -23.53 -0.53
CA HIS A 312 24.19 -24.52 0.47
C HIS A 312 23.26 -25.74 0.51
N ILE A 313 21.95 -25.54 0.41
CA ILE A 313 20.97 -26.62 0.39
C ILE A 313 20.81 -27.28 -0.99
N GLY A 314 21.51 -26.79 -2.01
CA GLY A 314 21.43 -27.34 -3.38
C GLY A 314 20.05 -27.16 -4.03
N ALA A 315 19.35 -26.07 -3.73
CA ALA A 315 17.99 -25.83 -4.24
C ALA A 315 17.94 -25.64 -5.77
N TYR A 316 19.02 -25.13 -6.36
CA TYR A 316 19.15 -24.87 -7.79
C TYR A 316 20.50 -25.36 -8.32
N SER A 317 20.56 -25.69 -9.62
CA SER A 317 21.75 -26.27 -10.25
C SER A 317 22.82 -25.25 -10.65
N THR A 318 22.44 -23.97 -10.84
CA THR A 318 23.36 -22.91 -11.26
C THR A 318 23.40 -21.73 -10.28
N ILE A 319 24.56 -21.08 -10.19
CA ILE A 319 24.74 -19.88 -9.36
C ILE A 319 23.85 -18.73 -9.87
N GLU A 320 23.72 -18.59 -11.19
CA GLU A 320 22.86 -17.57 -11.80
C GLU A 320 21.41 -17.74 -11.38
N GLU A 321 20.86 -18.94 -11.50
CA GLU A 321 19.48 -19.22 -11.13
C GLU A 321 19.24 -19.00 -9.64
N THR A 322 20.17 -19.47 -8.79
CA THR A 322 20.12 -19.26 -7.35
C THR A 322 20.08 -17.76 -7.02
N PHE A 323 20.95 -16.97 -7.61
CA PHE A 323 21.01 -15.52 -7.40
C PHE A 323 19.74 -14.83 -7.94
N ARG A 324 19.30 -15.15 -9.14
CA ARG A 324 18.12 -14.58 -9.80
C ARG A 324 16.85 -14.83 -8.99
N LYS A 325 16.64 -16.08 -8.56
CA LYS A 325 15.48 -16.43 -7.72
C LYS A 325 15.55 -15.74 -6.35
N SER A 326 16.73 -15.64 -5.74
CA SER A 326 16.93 -14.96 -4.45
C SER A 326 16.64 -13.47 -4.54
N VAL A 327 17.23 -12.76 -5.52
CA VAL A 327 17.00 -11.31 -5.67
C VAL A 327 15.54 -11.00 -6.00
N PHE A 328 14.92 -11.82 -6.87
CA PHE A 328 13.52 -11.64 -7.23
C PHE A 328 12.63 -11.72 -5.99
N GLN A 329 12.75 -12.80 -5.18
CA GLN A 329 11.89 -12.99 -4.02
C GLN A 329 12.17 -11.97 -2.91
N CYS A 330 13.43 -11.62 -2.65
CA CYS A 330 13.77 -10.61 -1.65
C CYS A 330 13.25 -9.22 -2.05
N VAL A 331 13.37 -8.84 -3.31
CA VAL A 331 12.81 -7.58 -3.81
C VAL A 331 11.29 -7.63 -3.80
N SER A 332 10.68 -8.72 -4.26
CA SER A 332 9.22 -8.88 -4.30
C SER A 332 8.58 -8.71 -2.93
N LEU A 333 9.12 -9.39 -1.91
CA LEU A 333 8.60 -9.32 -0.53
C LEU A 333 8.96 -7.99 0.14
N GLY A 334 10.21 -7.51 -0.04
CA GLY A 334 10.67 -6.26 0.58
C GLY A 334 10.10 -4.99 -0.07
N SER A 335 9.60 -5.07 -1.31
CA SER A 335 8.85 -3.99 -1.95
C SER A 335 7.35 -4.02 -1.66
N SER A 336 6.86 -5.01 -0.92
CA SER A 336 5.43 -5.34 -0.76
C SER A 336 4.70 -5.71 -2.06
N THR A 337 5.42 -6.12 -3.11
CA THR A 337 4.77 -6.51 -4.37
C THR A 337 4.16 -7.90 -4.29
N GLY A 338 4.91 -8.89 -3.79
CA GLY A 338 4.41 -10.24 -3.59
C GLY A 338 4.31 -11.13 -4.83
N LEU A 339 4.91 -10.76 -5.98
CA LEU A 339 5.04 -11.65 -7.13
C LEU A 339 5.94 -12.85 -6.80
N LEU A 340 5.57 -14.03 -7.26
CA LEU A 340 6.30 -15.27 -7.00
C LEU A 340 6.87 -15.85 -8.30
N THR A 341 8.12 -16.31 -8.26
CA THR A 341 8.78 -17.08 -9.32
C THR A 341 9.22 -18.46 -8.87
N ALA A 342 9.02 -18.77 -7.60
CA ALA A 342 9.34 -20.04 -6.98
C ALA A 342 8.43 -20.29 -5.79
N ASP A 343 8.25 -21.56 -5.42
CA ASP A 343 7.58 -21.92 -4.18
C ASP A 343 8.51 -21.65 -2.99
N ILE A 344 8.25 -20.54 -2.30
CA ILE A 344 9.02 -20.14 -1.12
C ILE A 344 8.85 -21.07 0.09
N THR A 345 7.81 -21.91 0.09
CA THR A 345 7.60 -22.91 1.15
C THR A 345 8.68 -23.98 1.10
N ALA A 346 9.12 -24.34 -0.11
CA ALA A 346 10.20 -25.31 -0.34
C ALA A 346 11.59 -24.81 0.12
N TRP A 347 11.74 -23.49 0.35
CA TRP A 347 13.04 -22.90 0.76
C TRP A 347 13.34 -23.05 2.25
N GLN A 348 12.58 -23.85 2.96
CA GLN A 348 12.73 -24.18 4.37
C GLN A 348 12.45 -23.02 5.36
N PRO A 349 12.25 -23.30 6.65
CA PRO A 349 11.86 -22.29 7.66
C PRO A 349 12.85 -21.15 7.84
N PHE A 350 14.14 -21.33 7.51
CA PHE A 350 15.12 -20.24 7.59
C PHE A 350 14.73 -19.05 6.67
N PHE A 351 14.33 -19.35 5.43
CA PHE A 351 13.86 -18.30 4.53
C PHE A 351 12.54 -17.68 4.99
N TRP A 352 11.67 -18.42 5.66
CA TRP A 352 10.40 -17.90 6.17
C TRP A 352 10.60 -16.74 7.15
N PHE A 353 11.62 -16.81 8.01
CA PHE A 353 11.98 -15.70 8.88
C PHE A 353 12.44 -14.46 8.09
N ILE A 354 13.24 -14.67 7.05
CA ILE A 354 13.68 -13.58 6.15
C ILE A 354 12.47 -12.98 5.44
N ALA A 355 11.57 -13.82 4.92
CA ALA A 355 10.35 -13.39 4.24
C ALA A 355 9.44 -12.56 5.17
N LEU A 356 9.20 -13.00 6.40
CA LEU A 356 8.43 -12.25 7.39
C LEU A 356 9.08 -10.90 7.72
N LEU A 357 10.40 -10.86 7.86
CA LEU A 357 11.13 -9.62 8.12
C LEU A 357 11.05 -8.64 6.94
N LEU A 358 11.19 -9.15 5.70
CA LEU A 358 11.02 -8.36 4.47
C LEU A 358 9.60 -7.80 4.35
N MET A 359 8.57 -8.62 4.58
CA MET A 359 7.17 -8.18 4.56
C MET A 359 6.85 -7.18 5.67
N PHE A 360 7.52 -7.26 6.82
CA PHE A 360 7.29 -6.36 7.94
C PHE A 360 7.84 -4.95 7.70
N ILE A 361 9.08 -4.83 7.18
CA ILE A 361 9.80 -3.56 7.06
C ILE A 361 9.39 -2.79 5.80
N ASN A 362 9.34 -3.43 4.65
CA ASN A 362 8.95 -2.92 3.33
C ASN A 362 9.66 -1.63 2.84
N GLY A 363 9.15 -1.09 1.71
CA GLY A 363 9.75 -0.02 0.92
C GLY A 363 9.90 1.34 1.58
N CYS A 364 10.37 2.31 0.80
CA CYS A 364 10.64 3.67 1.25
C CYS A 364 9.36 4.50 1.44
N THR A 365 9.44 5.51 2.28
CA THR A 365 8.40 6.52 2.46
C THR A 365 8.18 7.29 1.15
N GLY A 366 6.91 7.53 0.80
CA GLY A 366 6.57 8.20 -0.47
C GLY A 366 6.68 7.30 -1.71
N SER A 367 6.74 5.96 -1.51
CA SER A 367 6.59 4.93 -2.54
C SER A 367 5.16 4.37 -2.53
N THR A 368 4.86 3.50 -3.50
CA THR A 368 3.60 2.75 -3.57
C THR A 368 3.55 1.57 -2.59
N ALA A 369 4.68 1.14 -2.01
CA ALA A 369 4.76 0.02 -1.09
C ALA A 369 3.92 0.21 0.18
N GLY A 370 3.47 -0.89 0.79
CA GLY A 370 2.81 -0.93 2.09
C GLY A 370 3.76 -1.00 3.29
N GLY A 371 3.32 -1.62 4.38
CA GLY A 371 4.12 -1.97 5.55
C GLY A 371 4.58 -0.85 6.47
N LEU A 372 5.52 -1.18 7.36
CA LEU A 372 6.04 -0.25 8.37
C LEU A 372 6.79 0.94 7.77
N LYS A 373 7.31 0.83 6.57
CA LYS A 373 8.22 1.76 5.88
C LYS A 373 9.62 1.81 6.51
N MET A 374 10.63 1.82 5.63
CA MET A 374 12.04 1.83 6.01
C MET A 374 12.40 3.02 6.91
N ALA A 375 11.86 4.23 6.66
CA ALA A 375 12.17 5.40 7.49
C ALA A 375 11.75 5.20 8.96
N ARG A 376 10.58 4.58 9.22
CA ARG A 376 10.14 4.29 10.60
C ARG A 376 11.07 3.27 11.25
N PHE A 377 11.50 2.25 10.53
CA PHE A 377 12.46 1.27 11.01
C PHE A 377 13.81 1.92 11.38
N ILE A 378 14.33 2.83 10.54
CA ILE A 378 15.56 3.60 10.84
C ILE A 378 15.41 4.38 12.14
N VAL A 379 14.26 5.05 12.35
CA VAL A 379 13.99 5.80 13.59
C VAL A 379 14.00 4.86 14.80
N LEU A 380 13.38 3.67 14.70
CA LEU A 380 13.38 2.67 15.78
C LEU A 380 14.79 2.25 16.14
N VAL A 381 15.62 1.87 15.16
CA VAL A 381 16.99 1.41 15.38
C VAL A 381 17.85 2.53 16.00
N LYS A 382 17.73 3.77 15.49
CA LYS A 382 18.48 4.91 16.02
C LYS A 382 18.02 5.28 17.42
N ASN A 383 16.71 5.25 17.69
CA ASN A 383 16.19 5.52 19.03
C ASN A 383 16.65 4.46 20.03
N LEU A 384 16.61 3.17 19.65
CA LEU A 384 17.13 2.08 20.49
C LEU A 384 18.63 2.29 20.81
N ALA A 385 19.44 2.60 19.80
CA ALA A 385 20.85 2.90 20.01
C ALA A 385 21.07 4.12 20.93
N ASN A 386 20.19 5.13 20.84
CA ASN A 386 20.24 6.29 21.71
C ASN A 386 19.85 5.96 23.15
N GLU A 387 18.88 5.08 23.37
CA GLU A 387 18.51 4.63 24.73
C GLU A 387 19.66 3.86 25.40
N PHE A 388 20.39 3.00 24.68
CA PHE A 388 21.61 2.37 25.23
C PHE A 388 22.67 3.40 25.62
N LYS A 389 22.89 4.46 24.83
CA LYS A 389 23.83 5.55 25.16
C LYS A 389 23.40 6.30 26.43
N LYS A 390 22.09 6.57 26.60
CA LYS A 390 21.54 7.23 27.77
C LYS A 390 21.69 6.40 29.05
N GLN A 391 21.53 5.07 28.96
CA GLN A 391 21.75 4.18 30.11
C GLN A 391 23.19 4.25 30.64
N ILE A 392 24.17 4.44 29.72
CA ILE A 392 25.58 4.57 30.11
C ILE A 392 25.89 6.04 30.56
N ARG A 393 25.26 7.01 29.89
CA ARG A 393 25.47 8.45 30.14
C ARG A 393 24.12 9.20 30.21
N PRO A 394 23.44 9.23 31.37
CA PRO A 394 22.08 9.73 31.51
C PRO A 394 21.84 11.17 31.06
N HIS A 395 22.86 12.04 31.17
CA HIS A 395 22.75 13.45 30.80
C HIS A 395 23.13 13.75 29.34
N MET A 396 23.41 12.72 28.55
CA MET A 396 23.77 12.90 27.14
C MET A 396 22.54 13.27 26.30
N LEU A 397 22.62 14.35 25.53
CA LEU A 397 21.63 14.71 24.54
C LEU A 397 21.81 13.82 23.30
N THR A 398 20.83 13.00 23.00
CA THR A 398 20.86 12.03 21.88
C THR A 398 19.68 12.25 20.93
N PRO A 399 19.74 13.27 20.05
CA PRO A 399 18.69 13.49 19.08
C PRO A 399 18.69 12.37 18.03
N VAL A 400 17.49 11.98 17.55
CA VAL A 400 17.36 11.11 16.39
C VAL A 400 17.51 11.97 15.14
N LEU A 401 18.48 11.66 14.29
CA LEU A 401 18.76 12.38 13.04
C LEU A 401 18.40 11.50 11.83
N ILE A 402 17.73 12.08 10.82
CA ILE A 402 17.55 11.47 9.49
C ILE A 402 18.05 12.49 8.45
N ASN A 403 18.88 12.07 7.52
CA ASN A 403 19.53 12.95 6.54
C ASN A 403 20.16 14.20 7.20
N GLY A 404 20.77 14.05 8.39
CA GLY A 404 21.38 15.13 9.15
C GLY A 404 20.39 16.09 9.84
N LYS A 405 19.07 15.89 9.72
CA LYS A 405 18.05 16.72 10.37
C LYS A 405 17.49 16.04 11.62
N GLN A 406 17.35 16.82 12.69
CA GLN A 406 16.82 16.34 13.96
C GLN A 406 15.29 16.18 13.88
N LEU A 407 14.79 15.01 14.30
CA LEU A 407 13.38 14.76 14.51
C LEU A 407 12.92 15.30 15.87
N SER A 408 11.70 15.84 15.92
CA SER A 408 11.08 16.20 17.20
C SER A 408 10.76 14.94 18.02
N ILE A 409 10.85 15.04 19.33
CA ILE A 409 10.51 13.94 20.27
C ILE A 409 9.07 13.45 20.04
N SER A 410 8.15 14.38 19.71
CA SER A 410 6.76 14.03 19.42
C SER A 410 6.62 13.09 18.21
N ILE A 411 7.42 13.31 17.14
CA ILE A 411 7.43 12.43 15.95
C ILE A 411 7.97 11.05 16.34
N VAL A 412 9.05 10.98 17.11
CA VAL A 412 9.62 9.70 17.57
C VAL A 412 8.59 8.91 18.38
N HIS A 413 7.88 9.55 19.33
CA HIS A 413 6.83 8.89 20.11
C HIS A 413 5.66 8.41 19.23
N GLN A 414 5.25 9.17 18.21
CA GLN A 414 4.21 8.75 17.28
C GLN A 414 4.62 7.52 16.47
N ILE A 415 5.88 7.46 16.02
CA ILE A 415 6.41 6.29 15.31
C ILE A 415 6.44 5.07 16.23
N LEU A 416 6.88 5.21 17.49
CA LEU A 416 6.86 4.13 18.48
C LEU A 416 5.42 3.63 18.71
N ALA A 417 4.47 4.54 18.92
CA ALA A 417 3.05 4.19 19.10
C ALA A 417 2.48 3.49 17.85
N PHE A 418 2.86 3.94 16.64
CA PHE A 418 2.47 3.27 15.40
C PHE A 418 2.99 1.84 15.35
N CYS A 419 4.26 1.60 15.68
CA CYS A 419 4.86 0.28 15.65
C CYS A 419 4.19 -0.68 16.65
N VAL A 420 3.87 -0.21 17.85
CA VAL A 420 3.14 -1.01 18.84
C VAL A 420 1.75 -1.39 18.31
N LEU A 421 1.02 -0.44 17.74
CA LEU A 421 -0.31 -0.68 17.17
C LEU A 421 -0.26 -1.60 15.95
N TYR A 422 0.77 -1.46 15.12
CA TYR A 422 1.01 -2.31 13.95
C TYR A 422 1.22 -3.77 14.35
N VAL A 423 2.09 -4.04 15.34
CA VAL A 423 2.32 -5.37 15.89
C VAL A 423 1.07 -5.92 16.56
N PHE A 424 0.34 -5.09 17.31
CA PHE A 424 -0.92 -5.47 17.93
C PHE A 424 -1.97 -5.93 16.91
N LEU A 425 -2.09 -5.24 15.77
CA LEU A 425 -2.98 -5.65 14.68
C LEU A 425 -2.58 -6.99 14.06
N ILE A 426 -1.28 -7.22 13.84
CA ILE A 426 -0.80 -8.50 13.33
C ILE A 426 -1.17 -9.63 14.29
N ILE A 427 -0.87 -9.46 15.56
CA ILE A 427 -1.14 -10.49 16.59
C ILE A 427 -2.64 -10.75 16.71
N SER A 428 -3.45 -9.70 16.83
CA SER A 428 -4.91 -9.85 16.95
C SER A 428 -5.52 -10.47 15.69
N GLY A 429 -5.04 -10.08 14.50
CA GLY A 429 -5.46 -10.67 13.23
C GLY A 429 -5.10 -12.15 13.15
N ALA A 430 -3.85 -12.52 13.50
CA ALA A 430 -3.42 -13.91 13.53
C ALA A 430 -4.27 -14.77 14.48
N ILE A 431 -4.57 -14.26 15.69
CA ILE A 431 -5.46 -14.95 16.64
C ILE A 431 -6.85 -15.16 16.04
N LEU A 432 -7.45 -14.15 15.42
CA LEU A 432 -8.77 -14.28 14.80
C LEU A 432 -8.78 -15.31 13.66
N ILE A 433 -7.71 -15.37 12.85
CA ILE A 433 -7.58 -16.33 11.75
C ILE A 433 -7.45 -17.77 12.28
N THR A 434 -6.78 -17.98 13.42
CA THR A 434 -6.69 -19.34 14.03
C THR A 434 -8.04 -19.85 14.53
N LEU A 435 -9.01 -18.98 14.86
CA LEU A 435 -10.36 -19.40 15.25
C LEU A 435 -11.09 -20.16 14.12
N ASP A 436 -10.72 -19.95 12.88
CA ASP A 436 -11.26 -20.65 11.69
C ASP A 436 -10.51 -21.96 11.38
N GLY A 437 -9.74 -22.47 12.33
CA GLY A 437 -9.02 -23.76 12.23
C GLY A 437 -7.73 -23.73 11.40
N ASN A 438 -7.19 -22.54 11.13
CA ASN A 438 -5.94 -22.39 10.38
C ASN A 438 -4.71 -22.65 11.27
N ASN A 439 -3.63 -23.18 10.68
CA ASN A 439 -2.36 -23.40 11.36
C ASN A 439 -1.71 -22.09 11.79
N PHE A 440 -0.90 -22.14 12.85
CA PHE A 440 -0.22 -20.98 13.42
C PHE A 440 0.67 -20.25 12.41
N ASP A 441 1.53 -20.97 11.69
CA ASP A 441 2.46 -20.43 10.67
C ASP A 441 1.72 -19.71 9.55
N SER A 442 0.67 -20.33 9.00
CA SER A 442 -0.17 -19.76 7.96
C SER A 442 -0.94 -18.53 8.47
N SER A 443 -1.47 -18.57 9.70
CA SER A 443 -2.24 -17.48 10.30
C SER A 443 -1.36 -16.26 10.57
N VAL A 444 -0.16 -16.45 11.14
CA VAL A 444 0.77 -15.35 11.41
C VAL A 444 1.29 -14.75 10.12
N SER A 445 1.73 -15.57 9.16
CA SER A 445 2.31 -15.08 7.92
C SER A 445 1.32 -14.30 7.07
N ILE A 446 0.08 -14.79 6.92
CA ILE A 446 -0.93 -14.08 6.14
C ILE A 446 -1.42 -12.81 6.86
N ALA A 447 -1.46 -12.79 8.21
CA ALA A 447 -1.76 -11.57 8.96
C ALA A 447 -0.66 -10.50 8.75
N VAL A 448 0.63 -10.87 8.83
CA VAL A 448 1.75 -9.98 8.49
C VAL A 448 1.60 -9.47 7.07
N SER A 449 1.39 -10.37 6.10
CA SER A 449 1.25 -10.04 4.69
C SER A 449 0.10 -9.07 4.42
N CYS A 450 -1.08 -9.29 5.03
CA CYS A 450 -2.23 -8.42 4.83
C CYS A 450 -2.10 -7.05 5.50
N VAL A 451 -1.53 -6.96 6.71
CA VAL A 451 -1.27 -5.68 7.38
C VAL A 451 -0.17 -4.90 6.65
N SER A 452 0.82 -5.59 6.08
CA SER A 452 1.90 -4.96 5.30
C SER A 452 1.56 -4.75 3.83
N ASN A 453 0.41 -5.24 3.35
CA ASN A 453 -0.02 -5.22 1.96
C ASN A 453 1.00 -5.87 1.01
N SER A 454 1.53 -7.05 1.37
CA SER A 454 2.59 -7.75 0.60
C SER A 454 2.07 -8.93 -0.23
N GLY A 455 0.87 -9.44 0.03
CA GLY A 455 0.17 -10.47 -0.75
C GLY A 455 0.35 -11.90 -0.29
N PRO A 456 1.49 -12.57 -0.55
CA PRO A 456 1.64 -13.98 -0.22
C PRO A 456 1.79 -14.22 1.27
N GLY A 457 1.18 -15.32 1.76
CA GLY A 457 1.49 -15.88 3.08
C GLY A 457 2.63 -16.89 3.01
N ILE A 458 2.72 -17.75 4.02
CA ILE A 458 3.62 -18.91 4.06
C ILE A 458 2.75 -20.14 4.35
N GLY A 459 3.14 -21.31 3.88
CA GLY A 459 2.37 -22.53 4.05
C GLY A 459 1.10 -22.53 3.19
N LYS A 460 -0.06 -22.75 3.79
CA LYS A 460 -1.34 -22.88 3.08
C LYS A 460 -1.69 -21.68 2.18
N TYR A 461 -1.26 -20.47 2.53
CA TYR A 461 -1.65 -19.21 1.88
C TYR A 461 -0.54 -18.57 1.02
N VAL A 462 0.40 -19.38 0.52
CA VAL A 462 1.46 -18.88 -0.38
C VAL A 462 0.92 -18.35 -1.69
N SER A 463 0.06 -19.11 -2.37
CA SER A 463 -0.43 -18.76 -3.71
C SER A 463 -1.76 -18.02 -3.69
N ASN A 464 -2.70 -18.46 -2.83
CA ASN A 464 -4.04 -17.87 -2.75
C ASN A 464 -4.71 -18.19 -1.41
N VAL A 465 -5.84 -17.51 -1.15
CA VAL A 465 -6.68 -17.72 0.03
C VAL A 465 -8.06 -18.30 -0.34
N ALA A 466 -8.15 -19.00 -1.47
CA ALA A 466 -9.42 -19.54 -1.97
C ALA A 466 -10.09 -20.47 -0.94
N GLU A 467 -9.31 -21.31 -0.28
CA GLU A 467 -9.79 -22.26 0.73
C GLU A 467 -10.07 -21.64 2.11
N ALA A 468 -9.81 -20.34 2.30
CA ALA A 468 -10.11 -19.67 3.57
C ALA A 468 -11.63 -19.51 3.74
N GLY A 469 -12.10 -19.66 4.98
CA GLY A 469 -13.49 -19.39 5.33
C GLY A 469 -13.86 -17.91 5.14
N ASP A 470 -15.15 -17.63 5.04
CA ASP A 470 -15.65 -16.26 4.86
C ASP A 470 -15.25 -15.34 6.02
N PHE A 471 -15.22 -15.87 7.24
CA PHE A 471 -14.74 -15.12 8.41
C PHE A 471 -13.27 -14.73 8.25
N THR A 472 -12.40 -15.68 7.88
CA THR A 472 -10.98 -15.39 7.61
C THR A 472 -10.83 -14.34 6.51
N LYS A 473 -11.58 -14.43 5.38
CA LYS A 473 -11.54 -13.44 4.30
C LYS A 473 -11.99 -12.05 4.77
N ALA A 474 -12.99 -11.96 5.63
CA ALA A 474 -13.44 -10.69 6.21
C ALA A 474 -12.37 -10.07 7.13
N VAL A 475 -11.74 -10.87 8.00
CA VAL A 475 -10.64 -10.41 8.87
C VAL A 475 -9.46 -9.92 8.03
N LEU A 476 -9.02 -10.68 7.03
CA LEU A 476 -7.92 -10.30 6.14
C LEU A 476 -8.23 -9.02 5.37
N SER A 477 -9.46 -8.86 4.88
CA SER A 477 -9.94 -7.64 4.21
C SER A 477 -9.83 -6.41 5.11
N PHE A 478 -10.19 -6.55 6.38
CA PHE A 478 -10.04 -5.48 7.36
C PHE A 478 -8.55 -5.15 7.61
N LEU A 479 -7.69 -6.17 7.76
CA LEU A 479 -6.25 -5.97 7.97
C LEU A 479 -5.60 -5.25 6.79
N MET A 480 -5.95 -5.60 5.54
CA MET A 480 -5.46 -4.95 4.33
C MET A 480 -5.85 -3.47 4.29
N LEU A 481 -7.11 -3.14 4.61
CA LEU A 481 -7.57 -1.75 4.67
C LEU A 481 -6.88 -0.98 5.79
N ALA A 482 -6.75 -1.56 6.98
CA ALA A 482 -6.08 -0.93 8.11
C ALA A 482 -4.60 -0.66 7.81
N GLY A 483 -3.90 -1.59 7.18
CA GLY A 483 -2.51 -1.43 6.76
C GLY A 483 -2.34 -0.30 5.74
N ARG A 484 -3.17 -0.29 4.69
CA ARG A 484 -3.06 0.66 3.57
C ARG A 484 -3.41 2.09 3.94
N LEU A 485 -4.47 2.29 4.73
CA LEU A 485 -4.98 3.62 5.11
C LEU A 485 -4.25 4.23 6.30
N GLU A 486 -3.09 3.72 6.64
CA GLU A 486 -2.39 4.01 7.89
C GLU A 486 -3.22 3.56 9.11
N VAL A 487 -2.64 2.72 9.91
CA VAL A 487 -3.31 2.04 11.03
C VAL A 487 -4.06 3.02 11.94
N PHE A 488 -3.45 4.20 12.22
CA PHE A 488 -4.08 5.23 13.05
C PHE A 488 -5.36 5.79 12.45
N THR A 489 -5.45 5.93 11.13
CA THR A 489 -6.64 6.47 10.46
C THR A 489 -7.85 5.58 10.71
N VAL A 490 -7.71 4.28 10.48
CA VAL A 490 -8.81 3.31 10.62
C VAL A 490 -9.16 3.10 12.08
N ILE A 491 -8.15 2.86 12.94
CA ILE A 491 -8.40 2.59 14.37
C ILE A 491 -8.97 3.81 15.09
N SER A 492 -8.53 5.04 14.74
CA SER A 492 -9.11 6.25 15.35
C SER A 492 -10.61 6.36 15.14
N ILE A 493 -11.11 6.00 13.95
CA ILE A 493 -12.55 6.02 13.64
C ILE A 493 -13.34 5.05 14.53
N LEU A 494 -12.73 3.93 14.92
CA LEU A 494 -13.35 2.94 15.81
C LEU A 494 -13.33 3.37 17.28
N THR A 495 -12.57 4.41 17.66
CA THR A 495 -12.48 4.85 19.04
C THR A 495 -13.65 5.78 19.41
N PRO A 496 -14.19 5.71 20.66
CA PRO A 496 -15.22 6.64 21.12
C PRO A 496 -14.79 8.11 21.09
N TYR A 497 -13.49 8.39 21.24
CA TYR A 497 -12.93 9.75 21.21
C TYR A 497 -13.10 10.44 19.87
N PHE A 498 -13.14 9.68 18.76
CA PHE A 498 -13.40 10.23 17.44
C PHE A 498 -14.80 10.83 17.32
N TRP A 499 -15.78 10.21 17.95
CA TRP A 499 -17.21 10.58 17.89
C TRP A 499 -17.64 11.52 19.00
N ARG A 500 -16.86 11.60 20.09
CA ARG A 500 -17.16 12.54 21.19
C ARG A 500 -17.06 13.98 20.69
N ARG A 501 -18.05 14.77 21.06
CA ARG A 501 -18.17 16.19 20.76
C ARG A 501 -17.23 17.03 21.61
#